data_b3870700aa53eb2abe99e96887557c06
#
_entry.id   b3870700aa53eb2abe99e96887557c06
#
_cell.length_a   1.000
_cell.length_b   1.000
_cell.length_c   1.000
_cell.angle_alpha   90.00
_cell.angle_beta   90.00
_cell.angle_gamma   90.00
#
_symmetry.space_group_name_H-M   'P 1'
#
loop_
_entity.id
_entity.type
_entity.pdbx_description
1 polymer ?
#
loop_
_entity_poly.entity_id
_entity_poly.type
_entity_poly.pdbx_seq_one_letter_code
_entity_poly.pdbx_strand_id
1 'polypeptide(L)'
;MNKLTLLGTGCPSPSHLRYGPSSLVSYEGTNYLIDAGSGVTQRLSEAGIKPGEIDYFFITHLHSDHIVDLYQLFISGWHTGRETKFKVFGPQGLKSHFDKIFEAYKEELDLRKEWEKRPNVEGLAYEITEINNELEIELDNATIESCLLYTSPSPRDDISS
;
A
#
# COMPACT_ATOMS: atom_id res chain seq x y z
N MET A 1 18.89 1.13 10.68
CA MET A 1 18.44 2.30 11.48
C MET A 1 16.93 2.27 11.48
N ASN A 2 16.29 2.30 12.64
CA ASN A 2 14.82 2.29 12.72
C ASN A 2 14.27 3.69 12.45
N LYS A 3 13.30 3.82 11.55
CA LYS A 3 12.82 5.12 11.07
C LYS A 3 11.33 5.07 10.71
N LEU A 4 10.59 6.09 11.14
CA LEU A 4 9.27 6.42 10.60
C LEU A 4 9.41 7.61 9.64
N THR A 5 8.86 7.47 8.42
CA THR A 5 8.84 8.52 7.41
C THR A 5 7.39 8.80 7.01
N LEU A 6 6.93 10.02 7.20
CA LEU A 6 5.66 10.47 6.65
C LEU A 6 5.85 10.80 5.16
N LEU A 7 5.33 9.96 4.29
CA LEU A 7 5.44 10.12 2.84
C LEU A 7 4.42 11.13 2.32
N GLY A 8 3.21 11.14 2.88
CA GLY A 8 2.16 12.08 2.56
C GLY A 8 1.20 12.29 3.73
N THR A 9 0.67 13.51 3.85
CA THR A 9 -0.24 13.95 4.91
C THR A 9 -1.40 14.78 4.33
N GLY A 10 -1.69 14.60 3.06
CA GLY A 10 -2.81 15.23 2.38
C GLY A 10 -4.15 14.62 2.78
N CYS A 11 -5.17 14.97 2.05
CA CYS A 11 -6.54 14.47 2.15
C CYS A 11 -7.10 14.36 0.72
N PRO A 12 -8.37 13.96 0.50
CA PRO A 12 -8.92 13.85 -0.84
C PRO A 12 -8.83 15.13 -1.69
N SER A 13 -8.85 16.30 -1.04
CA SER A 13 -8.68 17.58 -1.74
C SER A 13 -7.24 17.76 -2.21
N PRO A 14 -7.02 18.02 -3.51
CA PRO A 14 -5.68 18.12 -4.06
C PRO A 14 -4.90 19.32 -3.46
N SER A 15 -3.63 19.10 -3.21
CA SER A 15 -2.70 20.13 -2.72
C SER A 15 -1.37 20.00 -3.44
N HIS A 16 -0.81 21.11 -3.87
CA HIS A 16 0.55 21.13 -4.44
C HIS A 16 1.66 21.03 -3.38
N LEU A 17 1.30 21.10 -2.10
CA LEU A 17 2.24 21.02 -0.96
C LEU A 17 2.23 19.68 -0.25
N ARG A 18 1.23 18.84 -0.50
CA ARG A 18 1.03 17.58 0.23
C ARG A 18 0.60 16.47 -0.69
N TYR A 19 1.27 15.36 -0.59
CA TYR A 19 0.87 14.10 -1.21
C TYR A 19 -0.22 13.40 -0.37
N GLY A 20 -0.89 12.43 -0.96
CA GLY A 20 -1.93 11.64 -0.29
C GLY A 20 -1.41 10.87 0.93
N PRO A 21 -2.29 10.46 1.84
CA PRO A 21 -1.90 9.80 3.09
C PRO A 21 -1.06 8.55 2.83
N SER A 22 0.15 8.53 3.35
CA SER A 22 1.02 7.35 3.33
C SER A 22 2.18 7.50 4.32
N SER A 23 2.57 6.41 4.95
CA SER A 23 3.65 6.36 5.93
C SER A 23 4.50 5.12 5.73
N LEU A 24 5.80 5.24 5.95
CA LEU A 24 6.77 4.17 5.87
C LEU A 24 7.46 3.96 7.21
N VAL A 25 7.42 2.74 7.71
CA VAL A 25 8.23 2.30 8.85
C VAL A 25 9.33 1.40 8.31
N SER A 26 10.58 1.78 8.52
CA SER A 26 11.74 0.94 8.28
C SER A 26 12.28 0.45 9.63
N TYR A 27 12.23 -0.85 9.86
CA TYR A 27 12.62 -1.47 11.12
C TYR A 27 13.45 -2.73 10.84
N GLU A 28 14.68 -2.78 11.37
CA GLU A 28 15.60 -3.91 11.23
C GLU A 28 15.78 -4.45 9.80
N GLY A 29 15.76 -3.55 8.82
CA GLY A 29 15.93 -3.89 7.40
C GLY A 29 14.64 -4.24 6.67
N THR A 30 13.51 -4.28 7.36
CA THR A 30 12.17 -4.53 6.79
C THR A 30 11.41 -3.22 6.61
N ASN A 31 10.72 -3.07 5.48
CA ASN A 31 9.95 -1.90 5.12
C ASN A 31 8.44 -2.19 5.17
N TYR A 32 7.76 -1.50 6.04
CA TYR A 32 6.31 -1.55 6.24
C TYR A 32 5.67 -0.29 5.69
N LEU A 33 4.91 -0.38 4.63
CA LEU A 33 4.18 0.75 4.07
C LEU A 33 2.74 0.76 4.59
N ILE A 34 2.26 1.91 5.01
CA ILE A 34 0.89 2.13 5.46
C ILE A 34 0.24 3.12 4.51
N ASP A 35 -0.84 2.71 3.86
CA ASP A 35 -1.61 3.41 2.84
C ASP A 35 -0.83 3.77 1.57
N ALA A 36 -1.54 3.90 0.46
CA ALA A 36 -1.05 4.24 -0.87
C ALA A 36 -1.83 5.43 -1.44
N GLY A 37 -1.73 6.55 -0.76
CA GLY A 37 -2.28 7.80 -1.25
C GLY A 37 -1.53 8.32 -2.47
N SER A 38 -2.13 9.33 -3.12
CA SER A 38 -1.60 9.92 -4.36
C SER A 38 -0.13 10.33 -4.22
N GLY A 39 0.71 9.86 -5.15
CA GLY A 39 2.14 10.15 -5.22
C GLY A 39 3.04 9.29 -4.30
N VAL A 40 2.53 8.20 -3.73
CA VAL A 40 3.31 7.35 -2.80
C VAL A 40 4.61 6.84 -3.44
N THR A 41 4.60 6.46 -4.71
CA THR A 41 5.80 5.93 -5.40
C THR A 41 6.89 6.99 -5.56
N GLN A 42 6.51 8.23 -5.86
CA GLN A 42 7.42 9.37 -5.92
C GLN A 42 8.02 9.66 -4.55
N ARG A 43 7.19 9.64 -3.51
CA ARG A 43 7.63 9.88 -2.14
C ARG A 43 8.54 8.78 -1.59
N LEU A 44 8.31 7.52 -1.95
CA LEU A 44 9.23 6.42 -1.66
C LEU A 44 10.59 6.67 -2.32
N SER A 45 10.60 7.04 -3.60
CA SER A 45 11.84 7.36 -4.33
C SER A 45 12.61 8.53 -3.70
N GLU A 46 11.93 9.59 -3.29
CA GLU A 46 12.54 10.72 -2.56
C GLU A 46 13.10 10.31 -1.18
N ALA A 47 12.47 9.33 -0.53
CA ALA A 47 12.97 8.74 0.71
C ALA A 47 14.15 7.77 0.50
N GLY A 48 14.53 7.49 -0.74
CA GLY A 48 15.59 6.57 -1.11
C GLY A 48 15.20 5.09 -1.06
N ILE A 49 13.89 4.79 -1.08
CA ILE A 49 13.33 3.44 -1.04
C ILE A 49 12.67 3.13 -2.39
N LYS A 50 13.02 2.01 -2.98
CA LYS A 50 12.35 1.52 -4.19
C LYS A 50 11.02 0.86 -3.82
N PRO A 51 9.96 1.00 -4.63
CA PRO A 51 8.70 0.28 -4.39
C PRO A 51 8.85 -1.24 -4.28
N GLY A 52 9.88 -1.82 -4.91
CA GLY A 52 10.21 -3.25 -4.81
C GLY A 52 10.81 -3.69 -3.48
N GLU A 53 11.24 -2.74 -2.65
CA GLU A 53 11.82 -2.97 -1.32
C GLU A 53 10.76 -2.89 -0.20
N ILE A 54 9.48 -2.80 -0.55
CA ILE A 54 8.37 -2.87 0.42
C ILE A 54 8.06 -4.34 0.69
N ASP A 55 8.27 -4.76 1.93
CA ASP A 55 8.05 -6.15 2.37
C ASP A 55 6.58 -6.39 2.75
N TYR A 56 5.97 -5.42 3.44
CA TYR A 56 4.60 -5.50 3.94
C TYR A 56 3.84 -4.21 3.66
N PHE A 57 2.63 -4.36 3.17
CA PHE A 57 1.76 -3.23 2.85
C PHE A 57 0.45 -3.32 3.64
N PHE A 58 0.14 -2.27 4.37
CA PHE A 58 -1.04 -2.15 5.21
C PHE A 58 -1.96 -1.06 4.68
N ILE A 59 -3.24 -1.37 4.58
CA ILE A 59 -4.28 -0.41 4.21
C ILE A 59 -5.18 -0.21 5.41
N THR A 60 -5.26 1.02 5.90
CA THR A 60 -6.05 1.36 7.08
C THR A 60 -7.54 1.28 6.79
N HIS A 61 -7.98 1.80 5.64
CA HIS A 61 -9.37 1.74 5.18
C HIS A 61 -9.46 2.03 3.67
N LEU A 62 -10.64 1.78 3.07
CA LEU A 62 -10.80 1.81 1.60
C LEU A 62 -11.27 3.16 1.05
N HIS A 63 -11.00 4.28 1.71
CA HIS A 63 -11.22 5.60 1.11
C HIS A 63 -10.23 5.84 -0.03
N SER A 64 -10.69 6.53 -1.06
CA SER A 64 -9.95 6.70 -2.31
C SER A 64 -8.57 7.33 -2.11
N ASP A 65 -8.43 8.29 -1.22
CA ASP A 65 -7.17 8.99 -0.95
C ASP A 65 -6.12 8.12 -0.27
N HIS A 66 -6.51 6.97 0.33
CA HIS A 66 -5.61 5.99 0.94
C HIS A 66 -5.19 4.85 -0.01
N ILE A 67 -5.88 4.69 -1.15
CA ILE A 67 -5.68 3.54 -2.05
C ILE A 67 -5.50 3.91 -3.53
N VAL A 68 -5.56 5.20 -3.88
CA VAL A 68 -5.58 5.66 -5.29
C VAL A 68 -4.35 5.19 -6.09
N ASP A 69 -3.18 5.16 -5.49
CA ASP A 69 -1.92 4.74 -6.17
C ASP A 69 -1.57 3.26 -5.96
N LEU A 70 -2.51 2.45 -5.51
CA LEU A 70 -2.29 1.03 -5.23
C LEU A 70 -1.74 0.27 -6.45
N TYR A 71 -2.36 0.44 -7.62
CA TYR A 71 -1.89 -0.23 -8.83
C TYR A 71 -0.50 0.29 -9.25
N GLN A 72 -0.28 1.60 -9.18
CA GLN A 72 1.02 2.19 -9.50
C GLN A 72 2.13 1.69 -8.56
N LEU A 73 1.85 1.58 -7.26
CA LEU A 73 2.76 1.00 -6.27
C LEU A 73 3.10 -0.46 -6.61
N PHE A 74 2.09 -1.24 -6.95
CA PHE A 74 2.24 -2.65 -7.30
C PHE A 74 3.14 -2.84 -8.53
N ILE A 75 2.81 -2.18 -9.64
CA ILE A 75 3.56 -2.35 -10.90
C ILE A 75 4.98 -1.77 -10.79
N SER A 76 5.15 -0.64 -10.09
CA SER A 76 6.47 -0.07 -9.82
C SER A 76 7.31 -0.99 -8.95
N GLY A 77 6.70 -1.70 -8.00
CA GLY A 77 7.38 -2.71 -7.20
C GLY A 77 7.98 -3.83 -8.03
N TRP A 78 7.22 -4.36 -8.99
CA TRP A 78 7.72 -5.35 -9.94
C TRP A 78 8.86 -4.80 -10.81
N HIS A 79 8.72 -3.59 -11.35
CA HIS A 79 9.74 -2.95 -12.16
C HIS A 79 11.03 -2.64 -11.40
N THR A 80 10.94 -2.40 -10.11
CA THR A 80 12.10 -2.08 -9.25
C THR A 80 12.67 -3.28 -8.50
N GLY A 81 12.26 -4.49 -8.90
CA GLY A 81 12.93 -5.74 -8.52
C GLY A 81 12.24 -6.56 -7.45
N ARG A 82 10.94 -6.36 -7.17
CA ARG A 82 10.22 -7.28 -6.28
C ARG A 82 10.20 -8.68 -6.89
N GLU A 83 10.68 -9.67 -6.16
CA GLU A 83 10.80 -11.06 -6.58
C GLU A 83 9.76 -11.97 -5.91
N THR A 84 9.14 -11.51 -4.83
CA THR A 84 8.16 -12.25 -4.03
C THR A 84 6.76 -11.68 -4.19
N LYS A 85 5.75 -12.43 -3.74
CA LYS A 85 4.37 -11.93 -3.67
C LYS A 85 4.28 -10.65 -2.85
N PHE A 86 3.47 -9.72 -3.32
CA PHE A 86 3.17 -8.52 -2.57
C PHE A 86 2.20 -8.85 -1.43
N LYS A 87 2.69 -8.79 -0.20
CA LYS A 87 1.92 -9.11 1.00
C LYS A 87 1.13 -7.89 1.45
N VAL A 88 -0.18 -7.99 1.45
CA VAL A 88 -1.10 -6.88 1.72
C VAL A 88 -2.07 -7.23 2.82
N PHE A 89 -2.21 -6.32 3.77
CA PHE A 89 -3.10 -6.45 4.93
C PHE A 89 -4.07 -5.27 4.95
N GLY A 90 -5.32 -5.51 5.32
CA GLY A 90 -6.28 -4.40 5.45
C GLY A 90 -7.71 -4.86 5.72
N PRO A 91 -8.68 -3.96 5.66
CA PRO A 91 -10.05 -4.23 6.07
C PRO A 91 -10.77 -5.18 5.13
N GLN A 92 -11.89 -5.71 5.59
CA GLN A 92 -12.80 -6.51 4.79
C GLN A 92 -13.21 -5.77 3.51
N GLY A 93 -13.25 -6.48 2.39
CA GLY A 93 -13.52 -5.95 1.04
C GLY A 93 -12.26 -5.59 0.25
N LEU A 94 -11.08 -5.58 0.88
CA LEU A 94 -9.80 -5.29 0.24
C LEU A 94 -9.50 -6.25 -0.90
N LYS A 95 -9.70 -7.56 -0.68
CA LYS A 95 -9.48 -8.57 -1.72
C LYS A 95 -10.34 -8.31 -2.95
N SER A 96 -11.63 -8.04 -2.75
CA SER A 96 -12.53 -7.71 -3.86
C SER A 96 -12.12 -6.44 -4.59
N HIS A 97 -11.57 -5.46 -3.89
CA HIS A 97 -11.06 -4.22 -4.48
C HIS A 97 -9.82 -4.49 -5.35
N PHE A 98 -8.87 -5.27 -4.86
CA PHE A 98 -7.69 -5.71 -5.63
C PHE A 98 -8.12 -6.47 -6.88
N ASP A 99 -8.96 -7.49 -6.76
CA ASP A 99 -9.38 -8.34 -7.88
C ASP A 99 -9.99 -7.48 -9.02
N LYS A 100 -10.80 -6.46 -8.68
CA LYS A 100 -11.39 -5.55 -9.67
C LYS A 100 -10.36 -4.64 -10.35
N ILE A 101 -9.41 -4.10 -9.58
CA ILE A 101 -8.33 -3.29 -10.15
C ILE A 101 -7.49 -4.14 -11.11
N PHE A 102 -7.10 -5.33 -10.69
CA PHE A 102 -6.26 -6.21 -11.52
C PHE A 102 -7.00 -6.73 -12.73
N GLU A 103 -8.30 -6.96 -12.65
CA GLU A 103 -9.11 -7.28 -13.84
C GLU A 103 -9.14 -6.11 -14.83
N ALA A 104 -9.27 -4.87 -14.34
CA ALA A 104 -9.25 -3.68 -15.19
C ALA A 104 -7.90 -3.50 -15.93
N TYR A 105 -6.80 -3.93 -15.34
CA TYR A 105 -5.45 -3.84 -15.93
C TYR A 105 -4.95 -5.16 -16.52
N LYS A 106 -5.81 -6.16 -16.65
CA LYS A 106 -5.41 -7.51 -17.07
C LYS A 106 -4.70 -7.53 -18.41
N GLU A 107 -5.22 -6.86 -19.43
CA GLU A 107 -4.63 -6.81 -20.77
C GLU A 107 -3.24 -6.16 -20.76
N GLU A 108 -3.10 -5.08 -20.01
CA GLU A 108 -1.82 -4.38 -19.84
C GLU A 108 -0.77 -5.26 -19.15
N LEU A 109 -1.18 -5.97 -18.08
CA LEU A 109 -0.29 -6.91 -17.37
C LEU A 109 0.14 -8.09 -18.24
N ASP A 110 -0.77 -8.65 -19.02
CA ASP A 110 -0.48 -9.77 -19.90
C ASP A 110 0.50 -9.35 -21.03
N LEU A 111 0.32 -8.16 -21.61
CA LEU A 111 1.26 -7.58 -22.56
C LEU A 111 2.65 -7.37 -21.95
N ARG A 112 2.73 -6.83 -20.73
CA ARG A 112 4.02 -6.63 -20.04
C ARG A 112 4.75 -7.94 -19.79
N LYS A 113 4.05 -8.98 -19.34
CA LYS A 113 4.64 -10.30 -19.13
C LYS A 113 5.24 -10.86 -20.43
N GLU A 114 4.51 -10.72 -21.54
CA GLU A 114 4.94 -11.22 -22.84
C GLU A 114 6.15 -10.45 -23.39
N TRP A 115 6.14 -9.11 -23.29
CA TRP A 115 7.13 -8.26 -23.92
C TRP A 115 8.38 -8.06 -23.08
N GLU A 116 8.22 -7.79 -21.78
CA GLU A 116 9.35 -7.48 -20.92
C GLU A 116 10.15 -8.72 -20.50
N LYS A 117 9.53 -9.91 -20.46
CA LYS A 117 10.16 -11.22 -20.14
C LYS A 117 11.05 -11.16 -18.90
N ARG A 118 10.63 -10.44 -17.87
CA ARG A 118 11.38 -10.31 -16.63
C ARG A 118 11.41 -11.63 -15.87
N PRO A 119 12.54 -11.99 -15.25
CA PRO A 119 12.66 -13.24 -14.49
C PRO A 119 11.80 -13.27 -13.22
N ASN A 120 11.50 -12.11 -12.64
CA ASN A 120 10.78 -11.96 -11.38
C ASN A 120 9.24 -11.98 -11.53
N VAL A 121 8.71 -12.97 -12.26
CA VAL A 121 7.25 -13.10 -12.52
C VAL A 121 6.44 -13.22 -11.22
N GLU A 122 7.00 -13.85 -10.18
CA GLU A 122 6.37 -13.98 -8.87
C GLU A 122 6.09 -12.61 -8.22
N GLY A 123 6.88 -11.59 -8.55
CA GLY A 123 6.65 -10.21 -8.12
C GLY A 123 5.36 -9.57 -8.66
N LEU A 124 4.68 -10.21 -9.62
CA LEU A 124 3.34 -9.84 -10.10
C LEU A 124 2.21 -10.57 -9.36
N ALA A 125 2.53 -11.42 -8.40
CA ALA A 125 1.53 -12.02 -7.54
C ALA A 125 1.32 -11.18 -6.26
N TYR A 126 0.15 -11.33 -5.64
CA TYR A 126 -0.16 -10.70 -4.37
C TYR A 126 -0.81 -11.71 -3.43
N GLU A 127 -0.66 -11.46 -2.15
CA GLU A 127 -1.30 -12.20 -1.07
C GLU A 127 -2.01 -11.21 -0.16
N ILE A 128 -3.32 -11.39 0.04
CA ILE A 128 -4.15 -10.45 0.79
C ILE A 128 -4.67 -11.13 2.04
N THR A 129 -4.41 -10.50 3.18
CA THR A 129 -4.98 -10.86 4.47
C THR A 129 -5.98 -9.79 4.89
N GLU A 130 -7.27 -10.16 4.89
CA GLU A 130 -8.33 -9.28 5.37
C GLU A 130 -8.47 -9.38 6.88
N ILE A 131 -8.46 -8.23 7.54
CA ILE A 131 -8.57 -8.07 8.98
C ILE A 131 -10.00 -7.68 9.32
N ASN A 132 -10.70 -8.53 10.08
CA ASN A 132 -12.12 -8.34 10.38
C ASN A 132 -12.39 -7.79 11.78
N ASN A 133 -11.41 -7.92 12.69
CA ASN A 133 -11.48 -7.50 14.08
C ASN A 133 -10.09 -7.11 14.57
N GLU A 134 -9.94 -6.93 15.87
CA GLU A 134 -8.62 -6.86 16.47
C GLU A 134 -7.83 -8.11 16.11
N LEU A 135 -6.68 -7.92 15.52
CA LEU A 135 -5.80 -8.99 15.08
C LEU A 135 -4.37 -8.61 15.42
N GLU A 136 -3.69 -9.54 16.05
CA GLU A 136 -2.24 -9.51 16.22
C GLU A 136 -1.61 -10.33 15.09
N ILE A 137 -0.72 -9.69 14.34
CA ILE A 137 -0.01 -10.30 13.22
C ILE A 137 1.45 -10.43 13.60
N GLU A 138 1.90 -11.65 13.80
CA GLU A 138 3.30 -11.97 13.98
C GLU A 138 4.01 -11.95 12.63
N LEU A 139 5.02 -11.11 12.51
CA LEU A 139 5.91 -11.01 11.36
C LEU A 139 7.34 -11.39 11.81
N ASP A 140 8.25 -11.56 10.85
CA ASP A 140 9.60 -12.06 11.10
C ASP A 140 10.36 -11.31 12.22
N ASN A 141 10.15 -10.02 12.35
CA ASN A 141 10.86 -9.15 13.28
C ASN A 141 9.97 -8.13 14.01
N ALA A 142 8.66 -8.23 13.85
CA ALA A 142 7.71 -7.31 14.48
C ALA A 142 6.35 -7.96 14.68
N THR A 143 5.65 -7.53 15.71
CA THR A 143 4.24 -7.81 15.92
C THR A 143 3.45 -6.57 15.56
N ILE A 144 2.39 -6.73 14.78
CA ILE A 144 1.49 -5.64 14.40
C ILE A 144 0.12 -5.91 14.97
N GLU A 145 -0.36 -5.00 15.78
CA GLU A 145 -1.72 -5.03 16.30
C GLU A 145 -2.62 -4.14 15.45
N SER A 146 -3.76 -4.66 15.03
CA SER A 146 -4.82 -3.87 14.44
C SER A 146 -5.98 -3.73 15.41
N CYS A 147 -6.50 -2.51 15.53
CA CYS A 147 -7.65 -2.21 16.36
C CYS A 147 -8.69 -1.46 15.56
N LEU A 148 -9.95 -1.88 15.66
CA LEU A 148 -11.07 -1.12 15.11
C LEU A 148 -11.25 0.15 15.93
N LEU A 149 -11.08 1.29 15.28
CA LEU A 149 -11.37 2.58 15.85
C LEU A 149 -12.89 2.76 15.94
N TYR A 150 -13.50 2.32 17.04
CA TYR A 150 -14.84 2.75 17.43
C TYR A 150 -14.73 4.15 18.06
N THR A 151 -14.32 5.11 17.28
CA THR A 151 -14.34 6.49 17.77
C THR A 151 -15.64 7.14 17.42
N SER A 152 -16.10 8.00 18.32
CA SER A 152 -17.02 9.08 17.98
C SER A 152 -16.57 9.68 16.65
N PRO A 153 -17.50 10.07 15.77
CA PRO A 153 -17.14 10.69 14.50
C PRO A 153 -16.11 11.78 14.76
N SER A 154 -15.02 11.73 14.03
CA SER A 154 -14.03 12.79 14.07
C SER A 154 -14.76 14.10 13.77
N PRO A 155 -14.42 15.22 14.43
CA PRO A 155 -14.97 16.54 14.07
C PRO A 155 -14.81 16.89 12.58
N ARG A 156 -14.03 16.11 11.83
CA ARG A 156 -13.89 16.21 10.37
C ARG A 156 -14.96 15.46 9.60
N ASP A 157 -15.61 14.48 10.20
CA ASP A 157 -16.66 13.68 9.57
C ASP A 157 -18.01 14.41 9.66
N ASP A 158 -18.13 15.42 10.53
CA ASP A 158 -19.32 16.26 10.69
C ASP A 158 -19.40 17.44 9.69
N ILE A 159 -18.47 17.57 8.74
CA ILE A 159 -18.47 18.61 7.69
C ILE A 159 -19.16 18.12 6.41
N SER A 160 -20.09 17.22 6.50
CA SER A 160 -20.97 16.85 5.38
C SER A 160 -22.41 17.33 5.62
N SER A 161 -22.61 18.63 5.52
CA SER A 161 -23.93 19.21 5.29
C SER A 161 -23.81 20.48 4.45
#